data_f38b6391ede8989b834c925f869bfcc5
#
_entry.id   f38b6391ede8989b834c925f869bfcc5
#
_cell.length_a   1.000
_cell.length_b   1.000
_cell.length_c   1.000
_cell.angle_alpha   90.00
_cell.angle_beta   90.00
_cell.angle_gamma   90.00
#
_symmetry.space_group_name_H-M   'P 1'
#
loop_
_entity.id
_entity.type
_entity.pdbx_description
1 polymer ?
#
loop_
_entity_poly.entity_id
_entity_poly.type
_entity_poly.pdbx_seq_one_letter_code
_entity_poly.pdbx_strand_id
1 'polypeptide(L)'
;MFDQFFSQISFVDIFNICVLLVFTICYTYQFFYIFEVLVHRHKGLKAKKNHRYAVVIAARNERAVVGNLIHSINVQNYPQELIDVFVVADNCTDDTADVAREAGATVFKRTNDKEVGKGYALDYAFQIIRSQYADRKYEAYFVFDADNVLDVNYFREMNKTFDNGAKASTSYRNSKNYDSNWISAGYAVWFLREAKFLNQARLNLHTSCAISGTGFFISADIIDAAGGWKWHLLTEDIEFSVSSILNGVRIAYCPTAVLYDEQPTTFRDSWNQRERWAKGFYQVFWNYGARLVKGMAANPKGHRFACYDMLMTIAPGMLLTIISVIFNAIIIALGATGAMSTGTVVASSVSSIIFCLANYMLFMFVNGVLTTFVEWDSIHSTTGRKIRYMFTFPFFMLTYVPIALVALFHNTQWKPIRHTIDVGVEDIAEQSAKIENSRF
;
A
#
# COMPACT_ATOMS: atom_id res chain seq x y z
N MET A 1 -2.81 -18.07 -45.71
CA MET A 1 -2.00 -17.76 -44.48
C MET A 1 -2.87 -17.40 -43.27
N PHE A 2 -3.81 -16.44 -43.39
CA PHE A 2 -4.75 -16.09 -42.32
C PHE A 2 -5.64 -17.28 -41.91
N ASP A 3 -6.27 -17.97 -42.86
CA ASP A 3 -7.16 -19.12 -42.60
C ASP A 3 -6.45 -20.30 -41.94
N GLN A 4 -5.17 -20.55 -42.24
CA GLN A 4 -4.37 -21.58 -41.58
C GLN A 4 -3.99 -21.18 -40.15
N PHE A 5 -3.81 -19.91 -39.86
CA PHE A 5 -3.53 -19.43 -38.51
C PHE A 5 -4.76 -19.60 -37.59
N PHE A 6 -5.95 -19.21 -38.12
CA PHE A 6 -7.18 -19.35 -37.33
C PHE A 6 -7.66 -20.79 -37.15
N SER A 7 -7.34 -21.71 -38.05
CA SER A 7 -7.70 -23.12 -37.91
C SER A 7 -6.92 -23.88 -36.86
N GLN A 8 -5.83 -23.30 -36.32
CA GLN A 8 -5.01 -23.88 -35.25
C GLN A 8 -5.31 -23.29 -33.87
N ILE A 9 -6.14 -22.23 -33.78
CA ILE A 9 -6.47 -21.58 -32.49
C ILE A 9 -7.51 -22.43 -31.76
N SER A 10 -7.14 -22.97 -30.59
CA SER A 10 -8.04 -23.70 -29.73
C SER A 10 -8.95 -22.74 -28.95
N PHE A 11 -10.07 -23.27 -28.40
CA PHE A 11 -10.91 -22.47 -27.49
C PHE A 11 -10.15 -22.00 -26.23
N VAL A 12 -9.10 -22.72 -25.84
CA VAL A 12 -8.21 -22.34 -24.72
C VAL A 12 -7.40 -21.09 -25.09
N ASP A 13 -6.89 -21.02 -26.30
CA ASP A 13 -6.16 -19.84 -26.77
C ASP A 13 -7.08 -18.62 -26.82
N ILE A 14 -8.31 -18.79 -27.34
CA ILE A 14 -9.33 -17.73 -27.38
C ILE A 14 -9.62 -17.22 -25.95
N PHE A 15 -9.84 -18.13 -25.00
CA PHE A 15 -10.09 -17.75 -23.61
C PHE A 15 -8.94 -16.94 -23.02
N ASN A 16 -7.70 -17.43 -23.16
CA ASN A 16 -6.53 -16.76 -22.59
C ASN A 16 -6.24 -15.41 -23.28
N ILE A 17 -6.47 -15.30 -24.60
CA ILE A 17 -6.40 -14.04 -25.33
C ILE A 17 -7.46 -13.06 -24.81
N CYS A 18 -8.69 -13.50 -24.60
CA CYS A 18 -9.75 -12.66 -24.04
C CYS A 18 -9.37 -12.15 -22.63
N VAL A 19 -8.85 -13.00 -21.76
CA VAL A 19 -8.38 -12.60 -20.43
C VAL A 19 -7.26 -11.56 -20.52
N LEU A 20 -6.27 -11.77 -21.41
CA LEU A 20 -5.18 -10.84 -21.65
C LEU A 20 -5.67 -9.49 -22.18
N LEU A 21 -6.62 -9.49 -23.13
CA LEU A 21 -7.20 -8.26 -23.66
C LEU A 21 -7.96 -7.47 -22.58
N VAL A 22 -8.79 -8.16 -21.77
CA VAL A 22 -9.50 -7.53 -20.67
C VAL A 22 -8.50 -6.94 -19.67
N PHE A 23 -7.46 -7.69 -19.30
CA PHE A 23 -6.40 -7.20 -18.42
C PHE A 23 -5.72 -5.95 -19.00
N THR A 24 -5.34 -6.00 -20.29
CA THR A 24 -4.70 -4.87 -20.96
C THR A 24 -5.59 -3.63 -20.97
N ILE A 25 -6.87 -3.77 -21.32
CA ILE A 25 -7.83 -2.66 -21.31
C ILE A 25 -7.95 -2.07 -19.91
N CYS A 26 -8.08 -2.92 -18.87
CA CYS A 26 -8.22 -2.49 -17.47
C CYS A 26 -7.00 -1.67 -16.98
N TYR A 27 -5.78 -1.99 -17.45
CA TYR A 27 -4.56 -1.41 -16.90
C TYR A 27 -3.79 -0.47 -17.84
N THR A 28 -4.25 -0.28 -19.08
CA THR A 28 -3.60 0.63 -20.06
C THR A 28 -3.41 2.05 -19.54
N TYR A 29 -4.31 2.54 -18.68
CA TYR A 29 -4.19 3.88 -18.08
C TYR A 29 -2.92 4.05 -17.22
N GLN A 30 -2.33 2.96 -16.69
CA GLN A 30 -1.10 3.05 -15.91
C GLN A 30 0.12 3.41 -16.78
N PHE A 31 0.11 3.09 -18.08
CA PHE A 31 1.14 3.60 -19.00
C PHE A 31 1.05 5.12 -19.15
N PHE A 32 -0.18 5.64 -19.19
CA PHE A 32 -0.39 7.09 -19.15
C PHE A 32 0.09 7.71 -17.83
N TYR A 33 -0.10 7.05 -16.70
CA TYR A 33 0.43 7.49 -15.41
C TYR A 33 1.96 7.58 -15.41
N ILE A 34 2.64 6.56 -15.96
CA ILE A 34 4.10 6.58 -16.08
C ILE A 34 4.55 7.77 -16.94
N PHE A 35 3.92 7.96 -18.09
CA PHE A 35 4.22 9.09 -18.99
C PHE A 35 4.01 10.43 -18.29
N GLU A 36 2.88 10.61 -17.60
CA GLU A 36 2.54 11.83 -16.87
C GLU A 36 3.62 12.20 -15.85
N VAL A 37 4.07 11.23 -15.06
CA VAL A 37 5.09 11.46 -14.02
C VAL A 37 6.47 11.78 -14.60
N LEU A 38 6.82 11.20 -15.75
CA LEU A 38 8.12 11.46 -16.39
C LEU A 38 8.16 12.84 -17.07
N VAL A 39 7.02 13.37 -17.52
CA VAL A 39 6.93 14.64 -18.26
C VAL A 39 6.64 15.82 -17.32
N HIS A 40 5.75 15.63 -16.34
CA HIS A 40 5.26 16.72 -15.49
C HIS A 40 5.87 16.67 -14.08
N ARG A 41 6.43 17.80 -13.63
CA ARG A 41 6.91 17.98 -12.26
C ARG A 41 5.85 18.69 -11.42
N HIS A 42 5.56 18.14 -10.25
CA HIS A 42 4.68 18.80 -9.30
C HIS A 42 5.33 20.06 -8.73
N LYS A 43 4.57 21.15 -8.64
CA LYS A 43 5.03 22.38 -7.97
C LYS A 43 4.81 22.26 -6.46
N GLY A 44 5.84 22.62 -5.70
CA GLY A 44 5.78 22.60 -4.24
C GLY A 44 4.68 23.55 -3.71
N LEU A 45 3.98 23.09 -2.67
CA LEU A 45 2.97 23.88 -1.96
C LEU A 45 3.64 24.75 -0.88
N LYS A 46 2.95 25.83 -0.48
CA LYS A 46 3.33 26.67 0.67
C LYS A 46 2.19 26.66 1.68
N ALA A 47 2.51 26.58 2.96
CA ALA A 47 1.57 26.75 4.04
C ALA A 47 1.50 28.23 4.48
N LYS A 48 0.32 28.69 4.89
CA LYS A 48 0.08 30.02 5.48
C LYS A 48 0.13 29.97 7.00
N LYS A 49 -0.30 28.85 7.60
CA LYS A 49 -0.29 28.63 9.05
C LYS A 49 0.08 27.19 9.41
N ASN A 50 0.46 26.98 10.66
CA ASN A 50 0.61 25.68 11.26
C ASN A 50 -0.71 25.28 11.94
N HIS A 51 -1.08 24.02 11.82
CA HIS A 51 -2.31 23.45 12.34
C HIS A 51 -2.01 22.49 13.50
N ARG A 52 -3.01 22.25 14.37
CA ARG A 52 -2.88 21.32 15.50
C ARG A 52 -3.28 19.91 15.10
N TYR A 53 -2.43 18.95 15.42
CA TYR A 53 -2.58 17.58 15.05
C TYR A 53 -2.55 16.61 16.23
N ALA A 54 -3.34 15.55 16.15
CA ALA A 54 -3.16 14.36 16.96
C ALA A 54 -2.52 13.25 16.11
N VAL A 55 -1.52 12.61 16.65
CA VAL A 55 -0.90 11.41 16.06
C VAL A 55 -1.47 10.19 16.75
N VAL A 56 -1.93 9.20 16.01
CA VAL A 56 -2.49 7.95 16.52
C VAL A 56 -1.65 6.79 16.02
N ILE A 57 -1.08 6.03 16.94
CA ILE A 57 -0.21 4.87 16.69
C ILE A 57 -0.87 3.65 17.29
N ALA A 58 -1.19 2.64 16.47
CA ALA A 58 -1.63 1.33 16.94
C ALA A 58 -0.40 0.41 17.07
N ALA A 59 -0.12 -0.07 18.26
CA ALA A 59 1.06 -0.88 18.55
C ALA A 59 0.68 -2.21 19.22
N ARG A 60 1.26 -3.32 18.75
CA ARG A 60 1.10 -4.64 19.36
C ARG A 60 2.43 -5.39 19.41
N ASN A 61 3.06 -5.43 20.58
CA ASN A 61 4.37 -6.02 20.80
C ASN A 61 5.48 -5.37 19.93
N GLU A 62 5.53 -4.03 19.97
CA GLU A 62 6.41 -3.19 19.15
C GLU A 62 7.48 -2.47 20.03
N ARG A 63 7.85 -3.05 21.17
CA ARG A 63 8.79 -2.44 22.11
C ARG A 63 10.14 -2.04 21.49
N ALA A 64 10.58 -2.76 20.45
CA ALA A 64 11.88 -2.54 19.82
C ALA A 64 11.90 -1.30 18.91
N VAL A 65 10.75 -0.83 18.42
CA VAL A 65 10.67 0.16 17.34
C VAL A 65 9.81 1.38 17.66
N VAL A 66 8.81 1.25 18.57
CA VAL A 66 7.86 2.34 18.86
C VAL A 66 8.55 3.59 19.39
N GLY A 67 9.64 3.45 20.14
CA GLY A 67 10.44 4.58 20.65
C GLY A 67 11.05 5.42 19.54
N ASN A 68 11.56 4.78 18.46
CA ASN A 68 12.16 5.46 17.32
C ASN A 68 11.14 6.30 16.54
N LEU A 69 9.92 5.80 16.38
CA LEU A 69 8.84 6.58 15.76
C LEU A 69 8.53 7.82 16.61
N ILE A 70 8.30 7.64 17.91
CA ILE A 70 7.97 8.76 18.81
C ILE A 70 9.12 9.77 18.84
N HIS A 71 10.37 9.31 18.91
CA HIS A 71 11.53 10.19 18.83
C HIS A 71 11.56 10.98 17.51
N SER A 72 11.33 10.32 16.36
CA SER A 72 11.28 11.00 15.06
C SER A 72 10.16 12.04 14.95
N ILE A 73 9.07 11.90 15.72
CA ILE A 73 8.01 12.90 15.85
C ILE A 73 8.47 14.06 16.74
N ASN A 74 9.18 13.78 17.82
CA ASN A 74 9.63 14.80 18.79
C ASN A 74 10.71 15.73 18.22
N VAL A 75 11.48 15.29 17.21
CA VAL A 75 12.53 16.10 16.55
C VAL A 75 12.09 16.79 15.25
N GLN A 76 10.79 16.83 14.96
CA GLN A 76 10.25 17.43 13.75
C GLN A 76 10.50 18.94 13.64
N ASN A 77 10.79 19.40 12.44
CA ASN A 77 10.79 20.82 12.05
C ASN A 77 9.37 21.40 12.01
N TYR A 78 8.66 21.29 13.14
CA TYR A 78 7.27 21.73 13.30
C TYR A 78 7.05 22.11 14.79
N PRO A 79 6.20 23.11 15.13
CA PRO A 79 5.96 23.47 16.53
C PRO A 79 5.44 22.27 17.35
N GLN A 80 6.23 21.82 18.31
CA GLN A 80 5.93 20.61 19.08
C GLN A 80 4.65 20.74 19.92
N GLU A 81 4.32 21.94 20.38
CA GLU A 81 3.08 22.25 21.11
C GLU A 81 1.81 22.03 20.27
N LEU A 82 1.94 21.87 18.94
CA LEU A 82 0.85 21.59 18.01
C LEU A 82 0.69 20.09 17.68
N ILE A 83 1.51 19.23 18.24
CA ILE A 83 1.47 17.78 18.03
C ILE A 83 1.28 17.06 19.34
N ASP A 84 0.20 16.32 19.47
CA ASP A 84 -0.01 15.38 20.60
C ASP A 84 0.07 13.94 20.08
N VAL A 85 0.85 13.08 20.74
CA VAL A 85 1.09 11.69 20.33
C VAL A 85 0.32 10.73 21.23
N PHE A 86 -0.52 9.90 20.63
CA PHE A 86 -1.34 8.88 21.26
C PHE A 86 -0.95 7.49 20.76
N VAL A 87 -0.64 6.58 21.68
CA VAL A 87 -0.31 5.18 21.37
C VAL A 87 -1.36 4.27 21.98
N VAL A 88 -1.94 3.41 21.16
CA VAL A 88 -2.78 2.30 21.63
C VAL A 88 -1.94 1.05 21.73
N ALA A 89 -1.59 0.63 22.92
CA ALA A 89 -0.98 -0.67 23.20
C ALA A 89 -2.07 -1.75 23.18
N ASP A 90 -2.32 -2.33 21.99
CA ASP A 90 -3.44 -3.25 21.73
C ASP A 90 -3.00 -4.70 21.92
N ASN A 91 -3.55 -5.37 22.97
CA ASN A 91 -3.23 -6.76 23.29
C ASN A 91 -1.71 -7.03 23.43
N CYS A 92 -0.95 -6.07 23.95
CA CYS A 92 0.48 -6.23 24.17
C CYS A 92 0.76 -7.20 25.35
N THR A 93 1.77 -8.05 25.14
CA THR A 93 2.31 -8.96 26.16
C THR A 93 3.72 -8.59 26.60
N ASP A 94 4.28 -7.54 26.01
CA ASP A 94 5.59 -6.96 26.31
C ASP A 94 5.46 -5.54 26.89
N ASP A 95 6.58 -4.85 27.07
CA ASP A 95 6.68 -3.51 27.63
C ASP A 95 6.47 -2.36 26.62
N THR A 96 5.87 -2.63 25.46
CA THR A 96 5.55 -1.60 24.42
C THR A 96 4.91 -0.34 25.00
N ALA A 97 3.95 -0.52 25.94
CA ALA A 97 3.23 0.61 26.53
C ALA A 97 4.13 1.49 27.40
N ASP A 98 5.11 0.90 28.07
CA ASP A 98 6.00 1.62 28.96
C ASP A 98 7.08 2.34 28.16
N VAL A 99 7.66 1.68 27.16
CA VAL A 99 8.58 2.30 26.19
C VAL A 99 7.94 3.51 25.50
N ALA A 100 6.70 3.39 25.04
CA ALA A 100 6.00 4.50 24.38
C ALA A 100 5.74 5.67 25.36
N ARG A 101 5.45 5.39 26.63
CA ARG A 101 5.25 6.43 27.65
C ARG A 101 6.56 7.13 28.00
N GLU A 102 7.65 6.39 28.15
CA GLU A 102 8.99 6.95 28.40
C GLU A 102 9.47 7.83 27.24
N ALA A 103 9.09 7.49 25.99
CA ALA A 103 9.36 8.31 24.82
C ALA A 103 8.47 9.58 24.73
N GLY A 104 7.51 9.77 25.65
CA GLY A 104 6.69 11.00 25.76
C GLY A 104 5.29 10.89 25.18
N ALA A 105 4.81 9.72 24.76
CA ALA A 105 3.46 9.55 24.25
C ALA A 105 2.41 9.39 25.36
N THR A 106 1.18 9.81 25.10
CA THR A 106 0.00 9.42 25.87
C THR A 106 -0.41 8.00 25.46
N VAL A 107 -0.43 7.07 26.41
CA VAL A 107 -0.63 5.64 26.12
C VAL A 107 -1.94 5.12 26.66
N PHE A 108 -2.73 4.51 25.76
CA PHE A 108 -3.95 3.77 26.09
C PHE A 108 -3.68 2.27 25.99
N LYS A 109 -3.93 1.52 27.07
CA LYS A 109 -3.86 0.05 27.03
C LYS A 109 -5.23 -0.50 26.67
N ARG A 110 -5.30 -1.34 25.64
CA ARG A 110 -6.51 -2.04 25.21
C ARG A 110 -6.28 -3.55 25.22
N THR A 111 -7.20 -4.29 25.81
CA THR A 111 -7.24 -5.75 25.77
C THR A 111 -8.60 -6.20 25.28
N ASN A 112 -8.67 -6.81 24.10
CA ASN A 112 -9.91 -7.31 23.51
C ASN A 112 -9.58 -8.44 22.52
N ASP A 113 -9.98 -9.66 22.86
CA ASP A 113 -9.71 -10.86 22.05
C ASP A 113 -10.72 -11.08 20.93
N LYS A 114 -11.85 -10.35 20.93
CA LYS A 114 -12.92 -10.47 19.93
C LYS A 114 -12.71 -9.48 18.77
N GLU A 115 -12.36 -8.27 19.08
CA GLU A 115 -12.14 -7.18 18.13
C GLU A 115 -10.65 -6.96 17.95
N VAL A 116 -10.02 -7.82 17.14
CA VAL A 116 -8.57 -7.82 16.92
C VAL A 116 -8.26 -7.18 15.58
N GLY A 117 -7.31 -6.23 15.57
CA GLY A 117 -6.83 -5.56 14.36
C GLY A 117 -6.68 -4.06 14.52
N LYS A 118 -5.91 -3.47 13.59
CA LYS A 118 -5.58 -2.03 13.61
C LYS A 118 -6.82 -1.15 13.58
N GLY A 119 -7.82 -1.49 12.76
CA GLY A 119 -9.07 -0.72 12.68
C GLY A 119 -9.79 -0.58 14.03
N TYR A 120 -9.82 -1.65 14.84
CA TYR A 120 -10.42 -1.60 16.17
C TYR A 120 -9.56 -0.83 17.19
N ALA A 121 -8.24 -0.91 17.08
CA ALA A 121 -7.35 -0.10 17.91
C ALA A 121 -7.50 1.39 17.60
N LEU A 122 -7.62 1.75 16.32
CA LEU A 122 -7.90 3.12 15.90
C LEU A 122 -9.26 3.60 16.38
N ASP A 123 -10.31 2.81 16.26
CA ASP A 123 -11.65 3.17 16.77
C ASP A 123 -11.60 3.46 18.28
N TYR A 124 -10.95 2.60 19.06
CA TYR A 124 -10.74 2.82 20.48
C TYR A 124 -9.99 4.13 20.78
N ALA A 125 -8.93 4.43 20.04
CA ALA A 125 -8.20 5.68 20.19
C ALA A 125 -9.08 6.90 19.88
N PHE A 126 -9.79 6.88 18.75
CA PHE A 126 -10.64 7.99 18.34
C PHE A 126 -11.79 8.25 19.31
N GLN A 127 -12.38 7.21 19.90
CA GLN A 127 -13.40 7.36 20.95
C GLN A 127 -12.86 8.12 22.17
N ILE A 128 -11.66 7.76 22.64
CA ILE A 128 -11.03 8.40 23.78
C ILE A 128 -10.61 9.84 23.44
N ILE A 129 -9.92 10.03 22.31
CA ILE A 129 -9.43 11.37 21.92
C ILE A 129 -10.58 12.35 21.77
N ARG A 130 -11.67 11.95 21.10
CA ARG A 130 -12.84 12.79 20.90
C ARG A 130 -13.60 13.10 22.18
N SER A 131 -13.58 12.21 23.18
CA SER A 131 -14.29 12.44 24.45
C SER A 131 -13.45 13.17 25.50
N GLN A 132 -12.16 12.84 25.63
CA GLN A 132 -11.31 13.33 26.70
C GLN A 132 -10.38 14.48 26.30
N TYR A 133 -10.14 14.68 24.99
CA TYR A 133 -9.24 15.71 24.44
C TYR A 133 -9.93 16.66 23.47
N ALA A 134 -11.25 16.78 23.56
CA ALA A 134 -12.05 17.67 22.68
C ALA A 134 -11.65 19.14 22.80
N ASP A 135 -11.18 19.58 23.96
CA ASP A 135 -10.69 20.93 24.24
C ASP A 135 -9.43 21.29 23.44
N ARG A 136 -8.64 20.29 23.04
CA ARG A 136 -7.42 20.46 22.23
C ARG A 136 -7.72 20.93 20.80
N LYS A 137 -8.92 20.69 20.27
CA LYS A 137 -9.39 21.12 18.94
C LYS A 137 -8.45 20.71 17.80
N TYR A 138 -8.13 19.43 17.71
CA TYR A 138 -7.31 18.91 16.61
C TYR A 138 -7.99 19.17 15.27
N GLU A 139 -7.21 19.67 14.29
CA GLU A 139 -7.71 19.95 12.95
C GLU A 139 -7.58 18.74 12.02
N ALA A 140 -6.58 17.86 12.29
CA ALA A 140 -6.46 16.57 11.63
C ALA A 140 -5.78 15.52 12.53
N TYR A 141 -5.95 14.27 12.14
CA TYR A 141 -5.37 13.09 12.79
C TYR A 141 -4.38 12.43 11.85
N PHE A 142 -3.15 12.21 12.30
CA PHE A 142 -2.15 11.41 11.62
C PHE A 142 -2.17 9.98 12.13
N VAL A 143 -2.01 9.01 11.24
CA VAL A 143 -1.97 7.59 11.59
C VAL A 143 -0.67 6.97 11.09
N PHE A 144 0.05 6.32 12.01
CA PHE A 144 1.30 5.60 11.72
C PHE A 144 1.28 4.19 12.27
N ASP A 145 2.02 3.30 11.62
CA ASP A 145 2.43 2.02 12.17
C ASP A 145 3.62 2.23 13.12
N ALA A 146 3.72 1.43 14.16
CA ALA A 146 4.69 1.62 15.24
C ALA A 146 6.16 1.47 14.79
N ASP A 147 6.40 0.81 13.66
CA ASP A 147 7.70 0.58 13.05
C ASP A 147 8.19 1.71 12.14
N ASN A 148 7.43 2.77 11.98
CA ASN A 148 7.81 3.87 11.10
C ASN A 148 8.89 4.77 11.71
N VAL A 149 9.63 5.48 10.85
CA VAL A 149 10.51 6.61 11.19
C VAL A 149 10.23 7.73 10.19
N LEU A 150 10.15 8.96 10.65
CA LEU A 150 9.79 10.11 9.84
C LEU A 150 11.01 10.96 9.50
N ASP A 151 11.06 11.48 8.26
CA ASP A 151 11.97 12.58 7.94
C ASP A 151 11.67 13.80 8.82
N VAL A 152 12.69 14.56 9.20
CA VAL A 152 12.57 15.72 10.11
C VAL A 152 11.61 16.81 9.62
N ASN A 153 11.27 16.83 8.35
CA ASN A 153 10.36 17.80 7.74
C ASN A 153 8.95 17.23 7.47
N TYR A 154 8.68 16.00 7.88
CA TYR A 154 7.45 15.29 7.53
C TYR A 154 6.18 16.10 7.84
N PHE A 155 6.02 16.56 9.08
CA PHE A 155 4.84 17.34 9.48
C PHE A 155 4.76 18.68 8.77
N ARG A 156 5.90 19.35 8.55
CA ARG A 156 5.94 20.60 7.81
C ARG A 156 5.45 20.43 6.36
N GLU A 157 5.84 19.34 5.70
CA GLU A 157 5.42 19.06 4.33
C GLU A 157 3.94 18.64 4.26
N MET A 158 3.50 17.77 5.16
CA MET A 158 2.08 17.38 5.25
C MET A 158 1.18 18.55 5.61
N ASN A 159 1.65 19.47 6.48
CA ASN A 159 0.92 20.69 6.81
C ASN A 159 0.66 21.58 5.59
N LYS A 160 1.61 21.65 4.64
CA LYS A 160 1.38 22.37 3.38
C LYS A 160 0.20 21.77 2.60
N THR A 161 0.11 20.44 2.55
CA THR A 161 -0.98 19.76 1.87
C THR A 161 -2.32 19.99 2.57
N PHE A 162 -2.33 19.93 3.90
CA PHE A 162 -3.53 20.20 4.70
C PHE A 162 -4.00 21.64 4.59
N ASP A 163 -3.10 22.62 4.76
CA ASP A 163 -3.41 24.06 4.70
C ASP A 163 -3.91 24.51 3.30
N ASN A 164 -3.58 23.76 2.25
CA ASN A 164 -4.12 23.95 0.90
C ASN A 164 -5.44 23.18 0.65
N GLY A 165 -6.11 22.72 1.71
CA GLY A 165 -7.49 22.23 1.69
C GLY A 165 -7.65 20.73 1.49
N ALA A 166 -6.57 19.92 1.53
CA ALA A 166 -6.71 18.48 1.49
C ALA A 166 -7.38 17.96 2.78
N LYS A 167 -8.44 17.17 2.63
CA LYS A 167 -9.17 16.57 3.75
C LYS A 167 -8.59 15.22 4.20
N ALA A 168 -7.88 14.53 3.32
CA ALA A 168 -7.09 13.36 3.60
C ALA A 168 -5.89 13.33 2.66
N SER A 169 -4.76 12.82 3.11
CA SER A 169 -3.56 12.70 2.28
C SER A 169 -2.73 11.53 2.74
N THR A 170 -2.11 10.82 1.79
CA THR A 170 -1.01 9.90 2.04
C THR A 170 0.33 10.57 1.74
N SER A 171 1.43 9.95 2.15
CA SER A 171 2.79 10.47 2.03
C SER A 171 3.70 9.53 1.23
N TYR A 172 4.94 9.94 1.01
CA TYR A 172 5.96 9.13 0.34
C TYR A 172 6.49 8.07 1.32
N ARG A 173 6.28 6.79 0.97
CA ARG A 173 6.72 5.64 1.75
C ARG A 173 8.01 5.07 1.18
N ASN A 174 9.07 5.06 1.99
CA ASN A 174 10.36 4.43 1.72
C ASN A 174 10.58 3.25 2.68
N SER A 175 11.68 2.54 2.55
CA SER A 175 12.01 1.39 3.39
C SER A 175 13.28 1.63 4.21
N LYS A 176 13.28 1.24 5.48
CA LYS A 176 14.45 1.24 6.37
C LYS A 176 15.47 0.16 6.01
N ASN A 177 14.99 -0.94 5.42
CA ASN A 177 15.75 -2.19 5.32
C ASN A 177 15.76 -2.80 3.91
N TYR A 178 15.85 -1.95 2.88
CA TYR A 178 16.00 -2.39 1.48
C TYR A 178 17.08 -3.46 1.32
N ASP A 179 18.19 -3.32 2.02
CA ASP A 179 19.40 -4.14 1.88
C ASP A 179 19.32 -5.49 2.61
N SER A 180 18.31 -5.76 3.41
CA SER A 180 18.24 -6.98 4.21
C SER A 180 18.24 -8.24 3.34
N ASN A 181 17.37 -8.31 2.33
CA ASN A 181 17.34 -9.39 1.34
C ASN A 181 16.40 -9.06 0.15
N TRP A 182 16.20 -10.05 -0.75
CA TRP A 182 15.37 -9.89 -1.94
C TRP A 182 13.88 -9.69 -1.63
N ILE A 183 13.39 -10.10 -0.44
CA ILE A 183 12.00 -9.93 -0.02
C ILE A 183 11.78 -8.48 0.38
N SER A 184 12.60 -7.94 1.31
CA SER A 184 12.51 -6.55 1.74
C SER A 184 12.74 -5.57 0.59
N ALA A 185 13.71 -5.87 -0.30
CA ALA A 185 13.93 -5.10 -1.53
C ALA A 185 12.71 -5.15 -2.46
N GLY A 186 12.05 -6.31 -2.58
CA GLY A 186 10.84 -6.46 -3.38
C GLY A 186 9.69 -5.58 -2.89
N TYR A 187 9.46 -5.52 -1.58
CA TYR A 187 8.50 -4.58 -0.99
C TYR A 187 8.89 -3.12 -1.25
N ALA A 188 10.15 -2.77 -1.00
CA ALA A 188 10.62 -1.41 -1.19
C ALA A 188 10.40 -0.93 -2.64
N VAL A 189 10.79 -1.72 -3.65
CA VAL A 189 10.54 -1.40 -5.06
C VAL A 189 9.04 -1.27 -5.35
N TRP A 190 8.20 -2.13 -4.74
CA TRP A 190 6.75 -2.04 -4.90
C TRP A 190 6.19 -0.73 -4.34
N PHE A 191 6.55 -0.32 -3.12
CA PHE A 191 6.07 0.93 -2.51
C PHE A 191 6.64 2.17 -3.20
N LEU A 192 7.90 2.14 -3.64
CA LEU A 192 8.48 3.22 -4.45
C LEU A 192 7.75 3.38 -5.80
N ARG A 193 7.38 2.25 -6.45
CA ARG A 193 6.54 2.28 -7.65
C ARG A 193 5.16 2.89 -7.37
N GLU A 194 4.53 2.51 -6.26
CA GLU A 194 3.24 3.07 -5.85
C GLU A 194 3.34 4.57 -5.59
N ALA A 195 4.33 5.00 -4.82
CA ALA A 195 4.58 6.41 -4.52
C ALA A 195 4.82 7.23 -5.80
N LYS A 196 5.69 6.73 -6.68
CA LYS A 196 6.10 7.47 -7.88
C LYS A 196 5.10 7.36 -9.03
N PHE A 197 4.75 6.16 -9.47
CA PHE A 197 3.98 5.99 -10.71
C PHE A 197 2.46 5.90 -10.50
N LEU A 198 1.99 5.72 -9.26
CA LEU A 198 0.56 5.78 -8.98
C LEU A 198 0.19 7.07 -8.24
N ASN A 199 0.71 7.30 -7.04
CA ASN A 199 0.27 8.42 -6.22
C ASN A 199 0.72 9.78 -6.78
N GLN A 200 1.95 9.89 -7.34
CA GLN A 200 2.39 11.11 -8.01
C GLN A 200 1.55 11.42 -9.27
N ALA A 201 1.22 10.41 -10.07
CA ALA A 201 0.35 10.59 -11.24
C ALA A 201 -1.06 11.03 -10.82
N ARG A 202 -1.62 10.39 -9.79
CA ARG A 202 -2.92 10.76 -9.22
C ARG A 202 -2.94 12.20 -8.70
N LEU A 203 -1.85 12.64 -8.05
CA LEU A 203 -1.69 14.03 -7.63
C LEU A 203 -1.73 14.98 -8.81
N ASN A 204 -0.90 14.74 -9.85
CA ASN A 204 -0.80 15.59 -11.04
C ASN A 204 -2.13 15.67 -11.80
N LEU A 205 -2.84 14.55 -11.90
CA LEU A 205 -4.13 14.44 -12.59
C LEU A 205 -5.34 14.84 -11.72
N HIS A 206 -5.09 15.32 -10.49
CA HIS A 206 -6.14 15.71 -9.55
C HIS A 206 -7.18 14.61 -9.25
N THR A 207 -6.81 13.32 -9.40
CA THR A 207 -7.62 12.18 -8.98
C THR A 207 -7.29 11.78 -7.53
N SER A 208 -7.93 10.73 -6.99
CA SER A 208 -7.74 10.30 -5.60
C SER A 208 -6.67 9.24 -5.48
N CYS A 209 -5.78 9.39 -4.49
CA CYS A 209 -4.86 8.34 -4.08
C CYS A 209 -5.55 7.27 -3.24
N ALA A 210 -4.86 6.14 -3.01
CA ALA A 210 -5.18 5.17 -1.99
C ALA A 210 -4.25 5.36 -0.79
N ILE A 211 -4.73 5.07 0.41
CA ILE A 211 -3.90 4.96 1.61
C ILE A 211 -3.40 3.51 1.69
N SER A 212 -2.12 3.34 1.94
CA SER A 212 -1.44 2.04 2.05
C SER A 212 -0.92 1.83 3.47
N GLY A 213 -1.81 1.62 4.41
CA GLY A 213 -1.53 1.26 5.80
C GLY A 213 -1.16 2.43 6.70
N THR A 214 -0.18 3.22 6.34
CA THR A 214 0.48 4.15 7.25
C THR A 214 0.83 5.49 6.60
N GLY A 215 1.27 6.47 7.39
CA GLY A 215 1.77 7.74 6.89
C GLY A 215 0.71 8.60 6.22
N PHE A 216 -0.45 8.71 6.82
CA PHE A 216 -1.54 9.51 6.29
C PHE A 216 -2.17 10.41 7.34
N PHE A 217 -2.81 11.48 6.88
CA PHE A 217 -3.70 12.24 7.74
C PHE A 217 -5.15 12.21 7.25
N ILE A 218 -6.06 12.44 8.20
CA ILE A 218 -7.48 12.61 7.98
C ILE A 218 -7.91 13.87 8.75
N SER A 219 -8.62 14.77 8.10
CA SER A 219 -9.20 15.95 8.70
C SER A 219 -10.24 15.57 9.77
N ALA A 220 -10.29 16.33 10.85
CA ALA A 220 -11.16 16.05 11.99
C ALA A 220 -12.64 16.02 11.61
N ASP A 221 -13.07 16.85 10.67
CA ASP A 221 -14.45 16.87 10.18
C ASP A 221 -14.90 15.55 9.53
N ILE A 222 -13.99 14.80 8.90
CA ILE A 222 -14.31 13.47 8.36
C ILE A 222 -14.57 12.46 9.50
N ILE A 223 -13.71 12.46 10.51
CA ILE A 223 -13.83 11.56 11.67
C ILE A 223 -15.08 11.93 12.48
N ASP A 224 -15.35 13.22 12.65
CA ASP A 224 -16.52 13.68 13.38
C ASP A 224 -17.82 13.37 12.64
N ALA A 225 -17.88 13.56 11.33
CA ALA A 225 -19.03 13.19 10.50
C ALA A 225 -19.28 11.68 10.50
N ALA A 226 -18.21 10.86 10.59
CA ALA A 226 -18.33 9.42 10.73
C ALA A 226 -18.70 8.96 12.15
N GLY A 227 -18.55 9.81 13.16
CA GLY A 227 -18.75 9.47 14.57
C GLY A 227 -17.60 8.67 15.19
N GLY A 228 -16.39 8.70 14.60
CA GLY A 228 -15.20 7.95 14.95
C GLY A 228 -14.66 7.14 13.77
N TRP A 229 -13.76 6.21 14.04
CA TRP A 229 -13.24 5.28 13.03
C TRP A 229 -14.23 4.13 12.80
N LYS A 230 -14.65 3.88 11.57
CA LYS A 230 -15.68 2.87 11.25
C LYS A 230 -15.21 1.78 10.27
N TRP A 231 -13.96 1.78 9.90
CA TRP A 231 -13.37 0.88 8.92
C TRP A 231 -12.59 -0.22 9.65
N HIS A 232 -13.11 -1.47 9.59
CA HIS A 232 -12.61 -2.58 10.40
C HIS A 232 -12.22 -3.81 9.58
N LEU A 233 -12.28 -3.76 8.24
CA LEU A 233 -11.85 -4.86 7.40
C LEU A 233 -10.34 -5.12 7.58
N LEU A 234 -9.84 -6.25 7.08
CA LEU A 234 -8.42 -6.62 7.20
C LEU A 234 -7.45 -5.62 6.54
N THR A 235 -7.98 -4.77 5.67
CA THR A 235 -7.31 -3.60 5.06
C THR A 235 -8.21 -2.38 5.30
N GLU A 236 -8.22 -1.91 6.53
CA GLU A 236 -9.04 -0.78 7.00
C GLU A 236 -8.71 0.53 6.25
N ASP A 237 -7.47 0.65 5.81
CA ASP A 237 -6.91 1.75 5.02
C ASP A 237 -7.49 1.81 3.60
N ILE A 238 -7.57 0.67 2.93
CA ILE A 238 -8.20 0.54 1.61
C ILE A 238 -9.70 0.69 1.73
N GLU A 239 -10.33 0.15 2.78
CA GLU A 239 -11.74 0.36 3.07
C GLU A 239 -12.06 1.85 3.24
N PHE A 240 -11.24 2.57 4.04
CA PHE A 240 -11.33 4.03 4.20
C PHE A 240 -11.18 4.74 2.85
N SER A 241 -10.19 4.33 2.05
CA SER A 241 -9.92 4.94 0.74
C SER A 241 -11.10 4.82 -0.21
N VAL A 242 -11.66 3.61 -0.34
CA VAL A 242 -12.85 3.35 -1.16
C VAL A 242 -14.06 4.13 -0.65
N SER A 243 -14.31 4.10 0.66
CA SER A 243 -15.41 4.82 1.30
C SER A 243 -15.29 6.33 1.04
N SER A 244 -14.09 6.89 1.18
CA SER A 244 -13.80 8.32 0.94
C SER A 244 -14.14 8.73 -0.49
N ILE A 245 -13.66 7.98 -1.49
CA ILE A 245 -13.92 8.25 -2.92
C ILE A 245 -15.42 8.19 -3.22
N LEU A 246 -16.12 7.20 -2.71
CA LEU A 246 -17.58 7.07 -2.88
C LEU A 246 -18.36 8.22 -2.26
N ASN A 247 -17.86 8.78 -1.17
CA ASN A 247 -18.43 9.96 -0.50
C ASN A 247 -17.92 11.30 -1.06
N GLY A 248 -17.09 11.28 -2.11
CA GLY A 248 -16.56 12.47 -2.77
C GLY A 248 -15.46 13.17 -1.99
N VAL A 249 -14.78 12.47 -1.10
CA VAL A 249 -13.55 12.93 -0.46
C VAL A 249 -12.37 12.46 -1.30
N ARG A 250 -11.60 13.42 -1.81
CA ARG A 250 -10.35 13.15 -2.50
C ARG A 250 -9.23 12.95 -1.49
N ILE A 251 -8.51 11.84 -1.62
CA ILE A 251 -7.26 11.60 -0.90
C ILE A 251 -6.12 12.19 -1.71
N ALA A 252 -5.43 13.17 -1.14
CA ALA A 252 -4.26 13.81 -1.74
C ALA A 252 -2.99 12.96 -1.56
N TYR A 253 -1.88 13.45 -2.10
CA TYR A 253 -0.55 12.88 -1.93
C TYR A 253 0.47 13.97 -1.65
N CYS A 254 1.35 13.74 -0.68
CA CYS A 254 2.47 14.64 -0.37
C CYS A 254 3.80 13.91 -0.69
N PRO A 255 4.43 14.18 -1.86
CA PRO A 255 5.63 13.50 -2.29
C PRO A 255 6.88 13.90 -1.49
N THR A 256 6.85 15.00 -0.76
CA THR A 256 7.97 15.56 0.01
C THR A 256 7.92 15.20 1.49
N ALA A 257 6.82 14.63 1.97
CA ALA A 257 6.71 14.07 3.31
C ALA A 257 7.14 12.61 3.27
N VAL A 258 8.37 12.33 3.70
CA VAL A 258 8.97 10.99 3.62
C VAL A 258 8.85 10.27 4.95
N LEU A 259 8.36 9.03 4.91
CA LEU A 259 8.45 8.09 6.00
C LEU A 259 9.22 6.84 5.57
N TYR A 260 9.82 6.19 6.52
CA TYR A 260 10.56 4.93 6.34
C TYR A 260 9.93 3.86 7.20
N ASP A 261 9.60 2.73 6.60
CA ASP A 261 9.01 1.62 7.31
C ASP A 261 9.83 0.32 7.18
N GLU A 262 9.56 -0.63 8.07
CA GLU A 262 10.26 -1.90 8.10
C GLU A 262 9.53 -2.93 7.24
N GLN A 263 10.28 -3.60 6.34
CA GLN A 263 9.74 -4.63 5.49
C GLN A 263 10.08 -6.03 6.02
N PRO A 264 9.17 -7.01 5.90
CA PRO A 264 9.46 -8.39 6.27
C PRO A 264 10.72 -8.92 5.58
N THR A 265 11.54 -9.65 6.36
CA THR A 265 12.76 -10.29 5.86
C THR A 265 12.62 -11.79 5.70
N THR A 266 11.60 -12.41 6.30
CA THR A 266 11.33 -13.83 6.14
C THR A 266 10.20 -14.07 5.14
N PHE A 267 10.29 -15.18 4.40
CA PHE A 267 9.23 -15.54 3.43
C PHE A 267 7.90 -15.82 4.14
N ARG A 268 7.94 -16.38 5.34
CA ARG A 268 6.75 -16.69 6.15
C ARG A 268 5.99 -15.41 6.56
N ASP A 269 6.70 -14.42 7.08
CA ASP A 269 6.07 -13.16 7.50
C ASP A 269 5.55 -12.39 6.28
N SER A 270 6.32 -12.39 5.19
CA SER A 270 5.91 -11.84 3.91
C SER A 270 4.66 -12.52 3.35
N TRP A 271 4.57 -13.88 3.45
CA TRP A 271 3.38 -14.62 3.07
C TRP A 271 2.16 -14.21 3.90
N ASN A 272 2.29 -14.25 5.22
CA ASN A 272 1.20 -13.92 6.14
C ASN A 272 0.67 -12.49 5.92
N GLN A 273 1.58 -11.53 5.72
CA GLN A 273 1.19 -10.14 5.48
C GLN A 273 0.45 -9.97 4.15
N ARG A 274 0.99 -10.53 3.05
CA ARG A 274 0.38 -10.40 1.72
C ARG A 274 -0.90 -11.23 1.58
N GLU A 275 -1.02 -12.35 2.28
CA GLU A 275 -2.25 -13.13 2.38
C GLU A 275 -3.36 -12.30 3.05
N ARG A 276 -3.03 -11.60 4.15
CA ARG A 276 -3.95 -10.67 4.81
C ARG A 276 -4.37 -9.54 3.88
N TRP A 277 -3.44 -8.95 3.13
CA TRP A 277 -3.77 -7.91 2.15
C TRP A 277 -4.68 -8.42 1.03
N ALA A 278 -4.37 -9.57 0.45
CA ALA A 278 -5.21 -10.17 -0.58
C ALA A 278 -6.63 -10.46 -0.06
N LYS A 279 -6.75 -11.02 1.14
CA LYS A 279 -8.05 -11.27 1.79
C LYS A 279 -8.80 -9.97 2.04
N GLY A 280 -8.12 -8.94 2.53
CA GLY A 280 -8.71 -7.62 2.75
C GLY A 280 -9.22 -7.00 1.45
N PHE A 281 -8.46 -7.09 0.36
CA PHE A 281 -8.90 -6.61 -0.96
C PHE A 281 -10.14 -7.33 -1.45
N TYR A 282 -10.26 -8.65 -1.24
CA TYR A 282 -11.50 -9.40 -1.55
C TYR A 282 -12.67 -8.92 -0.72
N GLN A 283 -12.47 -8.67 0.59
CA GLN A 283 -13.52 -8.15 1.47
C GLN A 283 -13.99 -6.76 1.01
N VAL A 284 -13.06 -5.86 0.69
CA VAL A 284 -13.40 -4.53 0.19
C VAL A 284 -14.11 -4.61 -1.16
N PHE A 285 -13.62 -5.44 -2.08
CA PHE A 285 -14.28 -5.64 -3.38
C PHE A 285 -15.71 -6.17 -3.21
N TRP A 286 -15.93 -7.14 -2.33
CA TRP A 286 -17.25 -7.71 -2.08
C TRP A 286 -18.22 -6.69 -1.51
N ASN A 287 -17.76 -5.87 -0.57
CA ASN A 287 -18.60 -4.87 0.11
C ASN A 287 -18.86 -3.61 -0.73
N TYR A 288 -17.90 -3.21 -1.55
CA TYR A 288 -17.92 -1.90 -2.21
C TYR A 288 -17.85 -1.95 -3.75
N GLY A 289 -17.50 -3.07 -4.36
CA GLY A 289 -17.25 -3.19 -5.80
C GLY A 289 -18.43 -2.74 -6.66
N ALA A 290 -19.65 -3.18 -6.33
CA ALA A 290 -20.87 -2.75 -7.03
C ALA A 290 -21.11 -1.24 -6.94
N ARG A 291 -20.76 -0.63 -5.80
CA ARG A 291 -20.87 0.83 -5.59
C ARG A 291 -19.82 1.58 -6.41
N LEU A 292 -18.59 1.05 -6.52
CA LEU A 292 -17.55 1.61 -7.37
C LEU A 292 -17.95 1.57 -8.85
N VAL A 293 -18.50 0.43 -9.33
CA VAL A 293 -19.02 0.32 -10.71
C VAL A 293 -20.12 1.35 -10.97
N LYS A 294 -21.07 1.50 -10.07
CA LYS A 294 -22.09 2.55 -10.18
C LYS A 294 -21.47 3.95 -10.15
N GLY A 295 -20.45 4.15 -9.31
CA GLY A 295 -19.72 5.43 -9.19
C GLY A 295 -18.98 5.83 -10.48
N MET A 296 -18.50 4.87 -11.27
CA MET A 296 -17.91 5.13 -12.58
C MET A 296 -18.89 5.78 -13.55
N ALA A 297 -20.16 5.38 -13.52
CA ALA A 297 -21.20 5.93 -14.38
C ALA A 297 -21.80 7.23 -13.83
N ALA A 298 -22.07 7.31 -12.54
CA ALA A 298 -22.93 8.30 -11.93
C ALA A 298 -22.45 8.78 -10.56
N ASN A 299 -21.14 9.05 -10.37
CA ASN A 299 -20.69 9.71 -9.16
C ASN A 299 -21.05 11.22 -9.24
N PRO A 300 -22.00 11.71 -8.42
CA PRO A 300 -22.47 13.09 -8.48
C PRO A 300 -21.41 14.12 -8.07
N LYS A 301 -20.33 13.67 -7.42
CA LYS A 301 -19.22 14.53 -6.94
C LYS A 301 -18.01 14.55 -7.89
N GLY A 302 -18.14 14.03 -9.10
CA GLY A 302 -17.10 14.11 -10.14
C GLY A 302 -15.95 13.11 -10.02
N HIS A 303 -15.99 12.16 -9.07
CA HIS A 303 -14.92 11.19 -8.84
C HIS A 303 -15.06 9.89 -9.66
N ARG A 304 -15.59 9.96 -10.89
CA ARG A 304 -15.85 8.79 -11.74
C ARG A 304 -14.58 8.00 -12.05
N PHE A 305 -13.52 8.70 -12.45
CA PHE A 305 -12.25 8.06 -12.75
C PHE A 305 -11.57 7.50 -11.49
N ALA A 306 -11.68 8.18 -10.35
CA ALA A 306 -11.19 7.65 -9.07
C ALA A 306 -11.90 6.35 -8.66
N CYS A 307 -13.21 6.21 -8.96
CA CYS A 307 -13.93 4.96 -8.74
C CYS A 307 -13.40 3.84 -9.65
N TYR A 308 -13.08 4.15 -10.92
CA TYR A 308 -12.46 3.20 -11.84
C TYR A 308 -11.07 2.77 -11.36
N ASP A 309 -10.19 3.74 -11.09
CA ASP A 309 -8.82 3.49 -10.64
C ASP A 309 -8.78 2.67 -9.34
N MET A 310 -9.67 2.98 -8.39
CA MET A 310 -9.76 2.22 -7.14
C MET A 310 -10.32 0.81 -7.38
N LEU A 311 -11.30 0.64 -8.26
CA LEU A 311 -11.78 -0.69 -8.65
C LEU A 311 -10.64 -1.52 -9.27
N MET A 312 -9.84 -0.92 -10.16
CA MET A 312 -8.66 -1.57 -10.75
C MET A 312 -7.59 -1.91 -9.71
N THR A 313 -7.48 -1.12 -8.64
CA THR A 313 -6.53 -1.37 -7.54
C THR A 313 -6.93 -2.61 -6.73
N ILE A 314 -8.22 -2.81 -6.45
CA ILE A 314 -8.68 -3.84 -5.48
C ILE A 314 -9.06 -5.18 -6.11
N ALA A 315 -9.36 -5.27 -7.42
CA ALA A 315 -10.01 -6.47 -7.92
C ALA A 315 -9.49 -7.05 -9.24
N PRO A 316 -9.57 -6.37 -10.41
CA PRO A 316 -9.53 -7.11 -11.67
C PRO A 316 -8.25 -7.90 -11.89
N GLY A 317 -7.08 -7.36 -11.53
CA GLY A 317 -5.81 -8.04 -11.75
C GLY A 317 -5.72 -9.40 -11.05
N MET A 318 -6.07 -9.45 -9.77
CA MET A 318 -6.09 -10.70 -9.01
C MET A 318 -7.15 -11.67 -9.53
N LEU A 319 -8.38 -11.19 -9.76
CA LEU A 319 -9.48 -12.03 -10.23
C LEU A 319 -9.20 -12.62 -11.60
N LEU A 320 -8.72 -11.84 -12.55
CA LEU A 320 -8.39 -12.30 -13.90
C LEU A 320 -7.25 -13.34 -13.86
N THR A 321 -6.22 -13.10 -13.03
CA THR A 321 -5.13 -14.07 -12.84
C THR A 321 -5.66 -15.40 -12.28
N ILE A 322 -6.51 -15.34 -11.25
CA ILE A 322 -7.11 -16.53 -10.62
C ILE A 322 -7.98 -17.29 -11.62
N ILE A 323 -8.85 -16.60 -12.35
CA ILE A 323 -9.71 -17.19 -13.37
C ILE A 323 -8.85 -17.90 -14.43
N SER A 324 -7.79 -17.27 -14.91
CA SER A 324 -6.88 -17.87 -15.90
C SER A 324 -6.18 -19.12 -15.34
N VAL A 325 -5.65 -19.05 -14.11
CA VAL A 325 -4.96 -20.17 -13.46
C VAL A 325 -5.90 -21.36 -13.27
N ILE A 326 -7.10 -21.11 -12.71
CA ILE A 326 -8.08 -22.18 -12.45
C ILE A 326 -8.55 -22.81 -13.76
N PHE A 327 -8.89 -22.01 -14.78
CA PHE A 327 -9.32 -22.52 -16.07
C PHE A 327 -8.26 -23.42 -16.70
N ASN A 328 -7.01 -22.98 -16.81
CA ASN A 328 -5.94 -23.75 -17.41
C ASN A 328 -5.61 -25.02 -16.57
N ALA A 329 -5.67 -24.96 -15.24
CA ALA A 329 -5.49 -26.11 -14.37
C ALA A 329 -6.59 -27.18 -14.59
N ILE A 330 -7.85 -26.77 -14.75
CA ILE A 330 -8.96 -27.67 -15.07
C ILE A 330 -8.73 -28.34 -16.43
N ILE A 331 -8.33 -27.59 -17.45
CA ILE A 331 -8.08 -28.13 -18.78
C ILE A 331 -6.95 -29.16 -18.77
N ILE A 332 -5.86 -28.89 -18.05
CA ILE A 332 -4.74 -29.83 -17.89
C ILE A 332 -5.19 -31.09 -17.16
N ALA A 333 -5.99 -30.96 -16.09
CA ALA A 333 -6.50 -32.10 -15.35
C ALA A 333 -7.44 -32.98 -16.20
N LEU A 334 -8.36 -32.38 -16.97
CA LEU A 334 -9.24 -33.10 -17.89
C LEU A 334 -8.45 -33.81 -19.00
N GLY A 335 -7.39 -33.21 -19.48
CA GLY A 335 -6.46 -33.84 -20.39
C GLY A 335 -5.74 -35.06 -19.80
N ALA A 336 -5.24 -34.94 -18.57
CA ALA A 336 -4.55 -36.02 -17.88
C ALA A 336 -5.43 -37.23 -17.57
N THR A 337 -6.75 -37.01 -17.38
CA THR A 337 -7.72 -38.11 -17.15
C THR A 337 -8.24 -38.74 -18.44
N GLY A 338 -7.85 -38.27 -19.61
CA GLY A 338 -8.32 -38.76 -20.92
C GLY A 338 -9.75 -38.34 -21.26
N ALA A 339 -10.36 -37.45 -20.43
CA ALA A 339 -11.72 -36.95 -20.65
C ALA A 339 -11.83 -35.99 -21.85
N MET A 340 -10.71 -35.52 -22.37
CA MET A 340 -10.62 -34.69 -23.58
C MET A 340 -9.62 -35.28 -24.58
N SER A 341 -9.87 -35.14 -25.87
CA SER A 341 -8.96 -35.49 -26.96
C SER A 341 -7.77 -34.52 -26.98
N THR A 342 -6.59 -34.99 -26.58
CA THR A 342 -5.84 -34.26 -25.58
C THR A 342 -4.57 -33.58 -26.05
N GLY A 343 -3.99 -33.95 -27.15
CA GLY A 343 -2.67 -33.47 -27.53
C GLY A 343 -2.61 -31.94 -27.73
N THR A 344 -3.54 -31.40 -28.53
CA THR A 344 -3.55 -29.98 -28.91
C THR A 344 -4.04 -29.07 -27.77
N VAL A 345 -5.10 -29.44 -27.09
CA VAL A 345 -5.74 -28.61 -26.06
C VAL A 345 -4.88 -28.47 -24.81
N VAL A 346 -4.24 -29.57 -24.35
CA VAL A 346 -3.30 -29.52 -23.24
C VAL A 346 -2.04 -28.74 -23.64
N ALA A 347 -1.53 -28.96 -24.85
CA ALA A 347 -0.39 -28.20 -25.35
C ALA A 347 -0.69 -26.70 -25.42
N SER A 348 -1.88 -26.29 -25.86
CA SER A 348 -2.31 -24.89 -25.86
C SER A 348 -2.36 -24.31 -24.43
N SER A 349 -2.92 -25.06 -23.44
CA SER A 349 -2.93 -24.61 -22.04
C SER A 349 -1.54 -24.40 -21.50
N VAL A 350 -0.64 -25.36 -21.70
CA VAL A 350 0.75 -25.27 -21.23
C VAL A 350 1.47 -24.10 -21.92
N SER A 351 1.33 -23.96 -23.22
CA SER A 351 1.93 -22.84 -23.98
C SER A 351 1.40 -21.50 -23.52
N SER A 352 0.09 -21.39 -23.29
CA SER A 352 -0.55 -20.16 -22.77
C SER A 352 -0.04 -19.81 -21.37
N ILE A 353 0.11 -20.77 -20.47
CA ILE A 353 0.66 -20.54 -19.12
C ILE A 353 2.12 -20.04 -19.23
N ILE A 354 2.94 -20.69 -20.04
CA ILE A 354 4.34 -20.27 -20.25
C ILE A 354 4.38 -18.85 -20.83
N PHE A 355 3.56 -18.56 -21.82
CA PHE A 355 3.48 -17.22 -22.44
C PHE A 355 3.03 -16.16 -21.42
N CYS A 356 1.96 -16.42 -20.65
CA CYS A 356 1.49 -15.50 -19.61
C CYS A 356 2.55 -15.29 -18.53
N LEU A 357 3.24 -16.34 -18.09
CA LEU A 357 4.31 -16.26 -17.10
C LEU A 357 5.49 -15.43 -17.63
N ALA A 358 5.93 -15.68 -18.87
CA ALA A 358 7.02 -14.92 -19.49
C ALA A 358 6.69 -13.44 -19.62
N ASN A 359 5.48 -13.11 -20.07
CA ASN A 359 5.02 -11.72 -20.16
C ASN A 359 4.90 -11.06 -18.78
N TYR A 360 4.39 -11.77 -17.79
CA TYR A 360 4.31 -11.28 -16.40
C TYR A 360 5.71 -10.98 -15.86
N MET A 361 6.67 -11.91 -16.02
CA MET A 361 8.05 -11.73 -15.57
C MET A 361 8.72 -10.56 -16.27
N LEU A 362 8.54 -10.43 -17.59
CA LEU A 362 9.07 -9.30 -18.36
C LEU A 362 8.45 -7.98 -17.91
N PHE A 363 7.13 -7.92 -17.75
CA PHE A 363 6.44 -6.72 -17.30
C PHE A 363 6.89 -6.30 -15.90
N MET A 364 7.02 -7.23 -14.96
CA MET A 364 7.52 -6.94 -13.62
C MET A 364 9.00 -6.55 -13.63
N PHE A 365 9.81 -7.16 -14.48
CA PHE A 365 11.21 -6.76 -14.66
C PHE A 365 11.33 -5.32 -15.15
N VAL A 366 10.60 -4.95 -16.20
CA VAL A 366 10.60 -3.58 -16.73
C VAL A 366 10.13 -2.58 -15.67
N ASN A 367 9.08 -2.90 -14.91
CA ASN A 367 8.62 -2.05 -13.80
C ASN A 367 9.68 -1.92 -12.70
N GLY A 368 10.34 -3.02 -12.33
CA GLY A 368 11.41 -3.01 -11.34
C GLY A 368 12.60 -2.15 -11.78
N VAL A 369 13.04 -2.31 -13.02
CA VAL A 369 14.11 -1.51 -13.63
C VAL A 369 13.73 -0.04 -13.65
N LEU A 370 12.56 0.29 -14.22
CA LEU A 370 12.10 1.68 -14.33
C LEU A 370 12.00 2.35 -12.95
N THR A 371 11.39 1.68 -11.98
CA THR A 371 11.26 2.19 -10.62
C THR A 371 12.61 2.41 -9.96
N THR A 372 13.51 1.43 -10.05
CA THR A 372 14.83 1.53 -9.43
C THR A 372 15.66 2.65 -10.04
N PHE A 373 15.59 2.86 -11.37
CA PHE A 373 16.31 3.96 -12.03
C PHE A 373 15.72 5.33 -11.69
N VAL A 374 14.40 5.47 -11.65
CA VAL A 374 13.76 6.76 -11.35
C VAL A 374 13.89 7.13 -9.88
N GLU A 375 13.86 6.15 -8.98
CA GLU A 375 14.00 6.33 -7.53
C GLU A 375 15.41 5.95 -7.03
N TRP A 376 16.41 5.98 -7.92
CA TRP A 376 17.78 5.56 -7.61
C TRP A 376 18.35 6.21 -6.35
N ASP A 377 18.07 7.48 -6.19
CA ASP A 377 18.58 8.30 -5.11
C ASP A 377 17.86 8.09 -3.79
N SER A 378 16.59 7.70 -3.87
CA SER A 378 15.75 7.39 -2.71
C SER A 378 16.05 6.00 -2.12
N ILE A 379 16.73 5.13 -2.87
CA ILE A 379 17.09 3.80 -2.41
C ILE A 379 18.45 3.85 -1.70
N HIS A 380 18.44 3.65 -0.39
CA HIS A 380 19.65 3.65 0.45
C HIS A 380 20.35 2.29 0.34
N SER A 381 21.14 2.08 -0.71
CA SER A 381 21.83 0.81 -0.99
C SER A 381 22.99 0.98 -1.96
N THR A 382 23.87 -0.03 -2.03
CA THR A 382 24.95 -0.08 -3.01
C THR A 382 24.45 -0.33 -4.43
N THR A 383 25.14 0.20 -5.44
CA THR A 383 24.83 -0.01 -6.87
C THR A 383 24.64 -1.49 -7.22
N GLY A 384 25.53 -2.36 -6.74
CA GLY A 384 25.45 -3.79 -7.03
C GLY A 384 24.19 -4.46 -6.46
N ARG A 385 23.72 -4.06 -5.27
CA ARG A 385 22.49 -4.57 -4.67
C ARG A 385 21.26 -4.03 -5.39
N LYS A 386 21.22 -2.73 -5.74
CA LYS A 386 20.15 -2.14 -6.55
C LYS A 386 19.96 -2.92 -7.85
N ILE A 387 21.04 -3.18 -8.60
CA ILE A 387 21.00 -3.97 -9.84
C ILE A 387 20.54 -5.40 -9.57
N ARG A 388 21.10 -6.09 -8.55
CA ARG A 388 20.69 -7.46 -8.21
C ARG A 388 19.19 -7.55 -7.95
N TYR A 389 18.62 -6.61 -7.20
CA TYR A 389 17.22 -6.68 -6.79
C TYR A 389 16.24 -6.30 -7.90
N MET A 390 16.67 -5.63 -8.95
CA MET A 390 15.85 -5.52 -10.19
C MET A 390 15.51 -6.89 -10.76
N PHE A 391 16.46 -7.84 -10.75
CA PHE A 391 16.25 -9.18 -11.26
C PHE A 391 15.44 -10.09 -10.33
N THR A 392 15.46 -9.83 -9.02
CA THR A 392 14.68 -10.62 -8.05
C THR A 392 13.25 -10.09 -7.87
N PHE A 393 12.98 -8.85 -8.25
CA PHE A 393 11.65 -8.23 -8.11
C PHE A 393 10.53 -9.00 -8.83
N PRO A 394 10.70 -9.49 -10.08
CA PRO A 394 9.68 -10.33 -10.73
C PRO A 394 9.34 -11.60 -9.95
N PHE A 395 10.34 -12.25 -9.35
CA PHE A 395 10.13 -13.45 -8.53
C PHE A 395 9.37 -13.12 -7.25
N PHE A 396 9.70 -12.00 -6.59
CA PHE A 396 8.95 -11.52 -5.45
C PHE A 396 7.47 -11.30 -5.81
N MET A 397 7.20 -10.63 -6.91
CA MET A 397 5.84 -10.38 -7.38
C MET A 397 5.11 -11.65 -7.80
N LEU A 398 5.81 -12.63 -8.41
CA LEU A 398 5.22 -13.90 -8.80
C LEU A 398 4.67 -14.69 -7.60
N THR A 399 5.31 -14.59 -6.44
CA THR A 399 4.82 -15.24 -5.21
C THR A 399 3.46 -14.73 -4.76
N TYR A 400 3.00 -13.58 -5.27
CA TYR A 400 1.67 -13.05 -4.95
C TYR A 400 0.54 -13.91 -5.57
N VAL A 401 0.80 -14.60 -6.67
CA VAL A 401 -0.20 -15.45 -7.35
C VAL A 401 -0.69 -16.58 -6.44
N PRO A 402 0.19 -17.47 -5.91
CA PRO A 402 -0.28 -18.51 -4.98
C PRO A 402 -0.83 -17.95 -3.67
N ILE A 403 -0.29 -16.82 -3.18
CA ILE A 403 -0.80 -16.15 -1.98
C ILE A 403 -2.26 -15.71 -2.19
N ALA A 404 -2.55 -15.07 -3.32
CA ALA A 404 -3.91 -14.61 -3.65
C ALA A 404 -4.89 -15.79 -3.79
N LEU A 405 -4.44 -16.91 -4.37
CA LEU A 405 -5.25 -18.13 -4.44
C LEU A 405 -5.58 -18.67 -3.04
N VAL A 406 -4.59 -18.82 -2.17
CA VAL A 406 -4.80 -19.31 -0.80
C VAL A 406 -5.72 -18.38 -0.02
N ALA A 407 -5.55 -17.07 -0.16
CA ALA A 407 -6.39 -16.08 0.52
C ALA A 407 -7.88 -16.16 0.16
N LEU A 408 -8.26 -16.73 -1.00
CA LEU A 408 -9.67 -16.95 -1.34
C LEU A 408 -10.34 -17.93 -0.37
N PHE A 409 -9.66 -19.01 -0.05
CA PHE A 409 -10.23 -20.15 0.68
C PHE A 409 -9.90 -20.13 2.17
N HIS A 410 -8.77 -19.51 2.54
CA HIS A 410 -8.31 -19.47 3.92
C HIS A 410 -9.06 -18.40 4.74
N ASN A 411 -9.42 -18.75 5.98
CA ASN A 411 -9.94 -17.77 6.94
C ASN A 411 -8.79 -17.06 7.62
N THR A 412 -8.24 -16.08 6.91
CA THR A 412 -7.06 -15.32 7.34
C THR A 412 -7.42 -14.41 8.51
N GLN A 413 -6.70 -14.55 9.60
CA GLN A 413 -6.80 -13.69 10.79
C GLN A 413 -5.61 -12.73 10.83
N TRP A 414 -5.79 -11.60 11.51
CA TRP A 414 -4.70 -10.68 11.78
C TRP A 414 -3.65 -11.34 12.70
N LYS A 415 -2.40 -11.35 12.25
CA LYS A 415 -1.24 -11.83 13.05
C LYS A 415 -0.19 -10.75 13.08
N PRO A 416 0.43 -10.47 14.25
CA PRO A 416 1.53 -9.51 14.34
C PRO A 416 2.73 -10.02 13.54
N ILE A 417 3.43 -9.10 12.90
CA ILE A 417 4.74 -9.32 12.29
C ILE A 417 5.76 -8.76 13.27
N ARG A 418 6.90 -9.42 13.40
CA ARG A 418 7.96 -8.92 14.26
C ARG A 418 8.74 -7.84 13.54
N HIS A 419 8.85 -6.69 14.19
CA HIS A 419 9.73 -5.61 13.78
C HIS A 419 10.91 -5.57 14.75
N THR A 420 12.12 -5.55 14.20
CA THR A 420 13.36 -5.68 14.98
C THR A 420 14.46 -4.75 14.52
N ILE A 421 14.22 -3.97 13.50
CA ILE A 421 15.21 -3.07 12.91
C ILE A 421 15.20 -1.75 13.69
N ASP A 422 16.10 -1.68 14.63
CA ASP A 422 16.36 -0.51 15.47
C ASP A 422 17.17 0.52 14.67
N VAL A 423 16.46 1.30 13.83
CA VAL A 423 17.01 2.38 13.00
C VAL A 423 16.25 3.66 13.35
N GLY A 424 16.95 4.65 13.84
CA GLY A 424 16.44 5.97 14.18
C GLY A 424 16.49 6.98 13.02
N VAL A 425 16.03 8.19 13.28
CA VAL A 425 16.04 9.28 12.29
C VAL A 425 17.46 9.74 11.97
N GLU A 426 18.37 9.67 12.93
CA GLU A 426 19.79 10.01 12.77
C GLU A 426 20.51 9.04 11.84
N ASP A 427 20.22 7.74 11.98
CA ASP A 427 20.79 6.69 11.12
C ASP A 427 20.36 6.87 9.66
N ILE A 428 19.11 7.23 9.44
CA ILE A 428 18.56 7.51 8.10
C ILE A 428 19.23 8.75 7.51
N ALA A 429 19.41 9.80 8.30
CA ALA A 429 20.10 11.02 7.88
C ALA A 429 21.55 10.73 7.49
N GLU A 430 22.25 9.92 8.27
CA GLU A 430 23.63 9.50 7.96
C GLU A 430 23.71 8.66 6.68
N GLN A 431 22.77 7.72 6.48
CA GLN A 431 22.69 6.92 5.25
C GLN A 431 22.46 7.81 4.02
N SER A 432 21.58 8.80 4.12
CA SER A 432 21.31 9.77 3.05
C SER A 432 22.57 10.60 2.71
N ALA A 433 23.26 11.11 3.71
CA ALA A 433 24.50 11.89 3.54
C ALA A 433 25.63 11.05 2.91
N LYS A 434 25.79 9.78 3.28
CA LYS A 434 26.77 8.86 2.66
C LYS A 434 26.51 8.66 1.18
N ILE A 435 25.26 8.58 0.75
CA ILE A 435 24.89 8.44 -0.67
C ILE A 435 25.21 9.71 -1.44
N GLU A 436 24.89 10.88 -0.90
CA GLU A 436 25.24 12.15 -1.53
C GLU A 436 26.76 12.30 -1.72
N ASN A 437 27.55 11.98 -0.70
CA ASN A 437 29.02 12.05 -0.76
C ASN A 437 29.65 11.02 -1.71
N SER A 438 28.98 9.91 -2.01
CA SER A 438 29.47 8.90 -2.95
C SER A 438 29.30 9.25 -4.43
N ARG A 439 28.68 10.41 -4.73
CA ARG A 439 28.45 10.93 -6.09
C ARG A 439 29.56 11.87 -6.57
N PHE A 440 30.41 12.33 -5.66
CA PHE A 440 31.57 13.17 -5.93
C PHE A 440 32.86 12.35 -5.81
#